data_f52edf92b89f4fa848d96437aa375e4a
#
_entry.id   f52edf92b89f4fa848d96437aa375e4a
#
_cell.length_a   1.000
_cell.length_b   1.000
_cell.length_c   1.000
_cell.angle_alpha   90.00
_cell.angle_beta   90.00
_cell.angle_gamma   90.00
#
_symmetry.space_group_name_H-M   'P 1'
#
loop_
_entity.id
_entity.type
_entity.pdbx_description
1 polymer ?
#
loop_
_entity_poly.entity_id
_entity_poly.type
_entity_poly.pdbx_seq_one_letter_code
_entity_poly.pdbx_strand_id
1 'polypeptide(L)'
;MIDKKLTSPKMTVPLFLIALIVFIGMFYSVVTNQEWLKNIDMGSLTWFTDYFGEPQRQYVNNLFNYYMTFSAEIGDVKGVVLISIIVTIILFIKQRHLAVWFVTYLVSGVIMNKLIKDTVLRPRPYNHLAVDTGFSFPSGHSNASTLLYFALMIIIISLAAKTITKVLSALVMGILWLSILFCRLYFHAHYFSDVIGGTSLAIIWVALFLMVYPYFINH
;
A
#
# COMPACT_ATOMS: atom_id res chain seq x y z
N MET A 1 -1.13 -2.45 -23.43
CA MET A 1 -1.96 -1.30 -22.98
C MET A 1 -2.83 -1.74 -21.82
N ILE A 2 -3.12 -0.85 -20.86
CA ILE A 2 -4.07 -1.13 -19.77
C ILE A 2 -5.48 -1.32 -20.37
N ASP A 3 -6.24 -2.26 -19.79
CA ASP A 3 -7.61 -2.56 -20.24
C ASP A 3 -8.50 -1.32 -20.11
N LYS A 4 -9.23 -0.97 -21.19
CA LYS A 4 -10.14 0.19 -21.24
C LYS A 4 -11.23 0.16 -20.17
N LYS A 5 -11.63 -1.04 -19.69
CA LYS A 5 -12.58 -1.14 -18.59
C LYS A 5 -12.01 -0.59 -17.29
N LEU A 6 -10.70 -0.84 -17.02
CA LEU A 6 -10.03 -0.36 -15.82
C LEU A 6 -9.80 1.15 -15.81
N THR A 7 -9.66 1.76 -16.99
CA THR A 7 -9.48 3.21 -17.14
C THR A 7 -10.79 3.98 -17.33
N SER A 8 -11.94 3.28 -17.31
CA SER A 8 -13.23 3.92 -17.55
C SER A 8 -13.64 4.82 -16.38
N PRO A 9 -14.20 6.02 -16.62
CA PRO A 9 -14.67 6.91 -15.57
C PRO A 9 -15.71 6.28 -14.64
N LYS A 10 -16.51 5.34 -15.16
CA LYS A 10 -17.50 4.60 -14.36
C LYS A 10 -16.87 3.78 -13.24
N MET A 11 -15.62 3.37 -13.40
CA MET A 11 -14.87 2.61 -12.40
C MET A 11 -13.95 3.52 -11.58
N THR A 12 -13.21 4.40 -12.23
CA THR A 12 -12.16 5.18 -11.58
C THR A 12 -12.71 6.32 -10.72
N VAL A 13 -13.81 6.98 -11.13
CA VAL A 13 -14.38 8.09 -10.35
C VAL A 13 -14.97 7.63 -9.01
N PRO A 14 -15.80 6.58 -8.92
CA PRO A 14 -16.26 6.09 -7.62
C PRO A 14 -15.12 5.61 -6.73
N LEU A 15 -14.14 4.91 -7.30
CA LEU A 15 -12.96 4.44 -6.56
C LEU A 15 -12.19 5.62 -5.95
N PHE A 16 -11.95 6.67 -6.74
CA PHE A 16 -11.32 7.91 -6.28
C PHE A 16 -12.09 8.57 -5.15
N LEU A 17 -13.41 8.77 -5.34
CA LEU A 17 -14.24 9.48 -4.35
C LEU A 17 -14.34 8.72 -3.02
N ILE A 18 -14.52 7.39 -3.06
CA ILE A 18 -14.57 6.57 -1.86
C ILE A 18 -13.24 6.63 -1.11
N ALA A 19 -12.12 6.43 -1.82
CA ALA A 19 -10.81 6.47 -1.22
C ALA A 19 -10.48 7.88 -0.65
N LEU A 20 -10.91 8.95 -1.34
CA LEU A 20 -10.73 10.32 -0.89
C LEU A 20 -11.52 10.60 0.40
N ILE A 21 -12.76 10.17 0.48
CA ILE A 21 -13.59 10.32 1.68
C ILE A 21 -12.94 9.59 2.87
N VAL A 22 -12.51 8.35 2.65
CA VAL A 22 -11.83 7.56 3.69
C VAL A 22 -10.54 8.24 4.13
N PHE A 23 -9.71 8.69 3.17
CA PHE A 23 -8.45 9.36 3.49
C PHE A 23 -8.66 10.66 4.27
N ILE A 24 -9.57 11.53 3.81
CA ILE A 24 -9.90 12.79 4.49
C ILE A 24 -10.43 12.53 5.91
N GLY A 25 -11.32 11.54 6.07
CA GLY A 25 -11.83 11.14 7.38
C GLY A 25 -10.73 10.70 8.34
N MET A 26 -9.80 9.85 7.90
CA MET A 26 -8.65 9.41 8.70
C MET A 26 -7.70 10.57 9.00
N PHE A 27 -7.33 11.35 7.98
CA PHE A 27 -6.44 12.51 8.13
C PHE A 27 -7.01 13.51 9.14
N TYR A 28 -8.27 13.93 8.95
CA TYR A 28 -8.94 14.85 9.88
C TYR A 28 -8.96 14.31 11.31
N SER A 29 -9.33 13.04 11.48
CA SER A 29 -9.44 12.42 12.81
C SER A 29 -8.09 12.27 13.49
N VAL A 30 -7.02 12.00 12.75
CA VAL A 30 -5.65 11.96 13.27
C VAL A 30 -5.18 13.35 13.68
N VAL A 31 -5.33 14.35 12.82
CA VAL A 31 -4.85 15.72 13.06
C VAL A 31 -5.60 16.39 14.22
N THR A 32 -6.91 16.13 14.34
CA THR A 32 -7.75 16.67 15.43
C THR A 32 -7.80 15.79 16.66
N ASN A 33 -7.02 14.70 16.70
CA ASN A 33 -6.93 13.78 17.85
C ASN A 33 -8.29 13.23 18.34
N GLN A 34 -9.16 12.83 17.42
CA GLN A 34 -10.49 12.32 17.72
C GLN A 34 -10.46 11.08 18.63
N GLU A 35 -11.25 11.08 19.73
CA GLU A 35 -11.25 9.99 20.72
C GLU A 35 -11.71 8.65 20.15
N TRP A 36 -12.74 8.65 19.28
CA TRP A 36 -13.20 7.41 18.67
C TRP A 36 -12.09 6.70 17.89
N LEU A 37 -11.21 7.46 17.21
CA LEU A 37 -10.10 6.90 16.45
C LEU A 37 -8.99 6.39 17.36
N LYS A 38 -8.69 7.12 18.45
CA LYS A 38 -7.74 6.66 19.48
C LYS A 38 -8.19 5.33 20.08
N ASN A 39 -9.48 5.19 20.38
CA ASN A 39 -10.04 3.97 20.93
C ASN A 39 -9.90 2.78 19.95
N ILE A 40 -10.12 2.98 18.66
CA ILE A 40 -9.90 1.96 17.64
C ILE A 40 -8.41 1.61 17.54
N ASP A 41 -7.54 2.60 17.49
CA ASP A 41 -6.11 2.40 17.35
C ASP A 41 -5.52 1.66 18.56
N MET A 42 -5.88 2.09 19.77
CA MET A 42 -5.42 1.43 21.00
C MET A 42 -6.06 0.05 21.18
N GLY A 43 -7.35 -0.10 20.89
CA GLY A 43 -8.02 -1.39 20.92
C GLY A 43 -7.40 -2.39 19.94
N SER A 44 -7.02 -1.93 18.76
CA SER A 44 -6.28 -2.75 17.80
C SER A 44 -4.92 -3.21 18.34
N LEU A 45 -4.12 -2.30 18.89
CA LEU A 45 -2.82 -2.65 19.49
C LEU A 45 -2.98 -3.66 20.63
N THR A 46 -3.90 -3.41 21.54
CA THR A 46 -4.19 -4.32 22.66
C THR A 46 -4.59 -5.70 22.15
N TRP A 47 -5.49 -5.77 21.16
CA TRP A 47 -5.90 -7.04 20.57
C TRP A 47 -4.71 -7.82 19.97
N PHE A 48 -3.80 -7.13 19.26
CA PHE A 48 -2.61 -7.77 18.71
C PHE A 48 -1.65 -8.26 19.81
N THR A 49 -1.45 -7.48 20.88
CA THR A 49 -0.63 -7.89 22.02
C THR A 49 -1.22 -9.09 22.73
N ASP A 50 -2.53 -9.06 23.02
CA ASP A 50 -3.23 -10.13 23.76
C ASP A 50 -3.22 -11.46 23.00
N TYR A 51 -3.33 -11.39 21.65
CA TYR A 51 -3.43 -12.59 20.83
C TYR A 51 -2.09 -13.14 20.34
N PHE A 52 -1.11 -12.29 20.05
CA PHE A 52 0.19 -12.67 19.48
C PHE A 52 1.38 -12.40 20.40
N GLY A 53 1.19 -11.72 21.52
CA GLY A 53 2.26 -11.26 22.40
C GLY A 53 2.97 -10.00 21.91
N GLU A 54 4.07 -9.63 22.57
CA GLU A 54 4.87 -8.47 22.20
C GLU A 54 5.55 -8.68 20.83
N PRO A 55 5.67 -7.60 20.01
CA PRO A 55 6.15 -7.70 18.65
C PRO A 55 7.62 -8.17 18.58
N GLN A 56 7.89 -9.20 17.76
CA GLN A 56 9.22 -9.75 17.52
C GLN A 56 9.42 -10.02 16.03
N ARG A 57 10.17 -9.17 15.34
CA ARG A 57 10.47 -9.32 13.90
C ARG A 57 11.76 -10.11 13.74
N GLN A 58 11.63 -11.43 13.75
CA GLN A 58 12.75 -12.37 13.62
C GLN A 58 12.28 -13.66 12.92
N TYR A 59 13.18 -14.31 12.19
CA TYR A 59 12.95 -15.63 11.58
C TYR A 59 13.09 -16.78 12.60
N VAL A 60 12.45 -16.62 13.75
CA VAL A 60 12.44 -17.57 14.87
C VAL A 60 11.04 -17.74 15.43
N ASN A 61 10.87 -18.65 16.35
CA ASN A 61 9.67 -19.00 17.11
C ASN A 61 8.71 -19.91 16.33
N ASN A 62 7.77 -19.37 15.57
CA ASN A 62 6.76 -20.17 14.87
C ASN A 62 6.64 -19.78 13.39
N LEU A 63 6.01 -20.66 12.60
CA LEU A 63 5.84 -20.48 11.17
C LEU A 63 5.07 -19.18 10.83
N PHE A 64 4.14 -18.76 11.69
CA PHE A 64 3.37 -17.54 11.46
C PHE A 64 4.24 -16.29 11.62
N ASN A 65 5.07 -16.21 12.66
CA ASN A 65 6.02 -15.11 12.84
C ASN A 65 7.06 -15.07 11.69
N TYR A 66 7.50 -16.23 11.23
CA TYR A 66 8.37 -16.34 10.05
C TYR A 66 7.71 -15.74 8.82
N TYR A 67 6.44 -16.10 8.56
CA TYR A 67 5.67 -15.54 7.44
C TYR A 67 5.41 -14.04 7.57
N MET A 68 5.12 -13.55 8.77
CA MET A 68 4.93 -12.10 9.00
C MET A 68 6.23 -11.33 8.82
N THR A 69 7.37 -11.89 9.27
CA THR A 69 8.70 -11.30 9.05
C THR A 69 9.02 -11.21 7.56
N PHE A 70 8.80 -12.29 6.81
CA PHE A 70 8.94 -12.30 5.35
C PHE A 70 8.03 -11.25 4.68
N SER A 71 6.76 -11.17 5.10
CA SER A 71 5.81 -10.17 4.58
C SER A 71 6.27 -8.73 4.85
N ALA A 72 6.88 -8.51 6.02
CA ALA A 72 7.45 -7.21 6.34
C ALA A 72 8.64 -6.85 5.43
N GLU A 73 9.50 -7.80 5.10
CA GLU A 73 10.68 -7.56 4.24
C GLU A 73 10.31 -7.26 2.80
N ILE A 74 9.36 -8.02 2.22
CA ILE A 74 8.90 -7.74 0.85
C ILE A 74 8.09 -6.45 0.73
N GLY A 75 7.47 -6.01 1.82
CA GLY A 75 6.78 -4.71 1.92
C GLY A 75 7.69 -3.55 2.28
N ASP A 76 8.93 -3.82 2.69
CA ASP A 76 9.91 -2.80 3.03
C ASP A 76 10.41 -2.04 1.79
N VAL A 77 10.97 -0.86 1.99
CA VAL A 77 11.50 0.00 0.91
C VAL A 77 12.42 -0.78 -0.03
N LYS A 78 13.32 -1.61 0.52
CA LYS A 78 14.24 -2.44 -0.27
C LYS A 78 13.50 -3.45 -1.16
N GLY A 79 12.50 -4.16 -0.62
CA GLY A 79 11.69 -5.13 -1.36
C GLY A 79 10.88 -4.46 -2.47
N VAL A 80 10.16 -3.38 -2.14
CA VAL A 80 9.37 -2.61 -3.10
C VAL A 80 10.24 -2.02 -4.22
N VAL A 81 11.39 -1.43 -3.89
CA VAL A 81 12.32 -0.86 -4.88
C VAL A 81 12.88 -1.95 -5.80
N LEU A 82 13.32 -3.08 -5.24
CA LEU A 82 13.86 -4.19 -6.06
C LEU A 82 12.82 -4.71 -7.05
N ILE A 83 11.60 -5.01 -6.58
CA ILE A 83 10.52 -5.48 -7.47
C ILE A 83 10.19 -4.41 -8.52
N SER A 84 10.13 -3.14 -8.12
CA SER A 84 9.82 -2.03 -9.03
C SER A 84 10.88 -1.87 -10.14
N ILE A 85 12.16 -2.04 -9.82
CA ILE A 85 13.25 -2.01 -10.81
C ILE A 85 13.09 -3.15 -11.80
N ILE A 86 12.88 -4.39 -11.35
CA ILE A 86 12.70 -5.56 -12.20
C ILE A 86 11.50 -5.35 -13.15
N VAL A 87 10.36 -4.92 -12.61
CA VAL A 87 9.15 -4.66 -13.39
C VAL A 87 9.39 -3.55 -14.42
N THR A 88 10.05 -2.46 -14.00
CA THR A 88 10.39 -1.34 -14.90
C THR A 88 11.24 -1.80 -16.07
N ILE A 89 12.28 -2.61 -15.83
CA ILE A 89 13.16 -3.14 -16.91
C ILE A 89 12.33 -3.99 -17.87
N ILE A 90 11.50 -4.92 -17.36
CA ILE A 90 10.65 -5.78 -18.20
C ILE A 90 9.68 -4.93 -19.05
N LEU A 91 9.04 -3.94 -18.44
CA LEU A 91 8.12 -3.05 -19.12
C LEU A 91 8.85 -2.17 -20.15
N PHE A 92 10.03 -1.66 -19.81
CA PHE A 92 10.81 -0.80 -20.70
C PHE A 92 11.19 -1.51 -22.01
N ILE A 93 11.54 -2.81 -21.93
CA ILE A 93 11.85 -3.63 -23.09
C ILE A 93 10.60 -3.90 -23.94
N LYS A 94 9.45 -4.13 -23.31
CA LYS A 94 8.22 -4.56 -24.00
C LYS A 94 7.25 -3.44 -24.33
N GLN A 95 7.09 -2.46 -23.45
CA GLN A 95 6.06 -1.41 -23.50
C GLN A 95 6.55 -0.14 -22.80
N ARG A 96 7.37 0.67 -23.46
CA ARG A 96 8.04 1.86 -22.89
C ARG A 96 7.05 2.86 -22.22
N HIS A 97 5.92 3.14 -22.86
CA HIS A 97 4.92 4.06 -22.29
C HIS A 97 4.35 3.54 -20.95
N LEU A 98 4.16 2.23 -20.85
CA LEU A 98 3.70 1.62 -19.60
C LEU A 98 4.79 1.64 -18.51
N ALA A 99 6.06 1.53 -18.89
CA ALA A 99 7.19 1.67 -17.96
C ALA A 99 7.26 3.11 -17.40
N VAL A 100 7.14 4.12 -18.25
CA VAL A 100 7.12 5.54 -17.83
C VAL A 100 5.93 5.80 -16.91
N TRP A 101 4.74 5.36 -17.29
CA TRP A 101 3.54 5.46 -16.46
C TRP A 101 3.76 4.80 -15.09
N PHE A 102 4.29 3.58 -15.06
CA PHE A 102 4.52 2.82 -13.83
C PHE A 102 5.50 3.52 -12.88
N VAL A 103 6.62 4.01 -13.40
CA VAL A 103 7.64 4.72 -12.60
C VAL A 103 7.07 6.04 -12.07
N THR A 104 6.46 6.85 -12.93
CA THR A 104 5.88 8.14 -12.53
C THR A 104 4.80 7.95 -11.46
N TYR A 105 3.95 6.95 -11.64
CA TYR A 105 2.91 6.57 -10.70
C TYR A 105 3.48 6.20 -9.33
N LEU A 106 4.45 5.28 -9.27
CA LEU A 106 5.03 4.82 -8.01
C LEU A 106 5.79 5.94 -7.29
N VAL A 107 6.70 6.61 -7.99
CA VAL A 107 7.56 7.64 -7.40
C VAL A 107 6.72 8.80 -6.85
N SER A 108 5.77 9.31 -7.65
CA SER A 108 4.92 10.41 -7.20
C SER A 108 4.01 10.04 -6.03
N GLY A 109 3.49 8.81 -5.99
CA GLY A 109 2.66 8.33 -4.87
C GLY A 109 3.44 8.17 -3.57
N VAL A 110 4.69 7.68 -3.64
CA VAL A 110 5.57 7.58 -2.47
C VAL A 110 6.00 8.97 -1.98
N ILE A 111 6.32 9.90 -2.89
CA ILE A 111 6.64 11.29 -2.54
C ILE A 111 5.46 11.94 -1.81
N MET A 112 4.25 11.79 -2.33
CA MET A 112 3.04 12.35 -1.70
C MET A 112 2.83 11.80 -0.28
N ASN A 113 3.00 10.48 -0.09
CA ASN A 113 2.94 9.89 1.25
C ASN A 113 3.97 10.52 2.20
N LYS A 114 5.20 10.70 1.73
CA LYS A 114 6.26 11.32 2.54
C LYS A 114 5.94 12.77 2.90
N LEU A 115 5.47 13.57 1.97
CA LEU A 115 5.08 14.96 2.23
C LEU A 115 4.00 15.07 3.30
N ILE A 116 2.96 14.23 3.22
CA ILE A 116 1.90 14.20 4.24
C ILE A 116 2.46 13.75 5.59
N LYS A 117 3.31 12.73 5.61
CA LYS A 117 3.95 12.23 6.82
C LYS A 117 4.77 13.30 7.52
N ASP A 118 5.57 14.05 6.77
CA ASP A 118 6.41 15.11 7.28
C ASP A 118 5.61 16.37 7.71
N THR A 119 4.33 16.44 7.35
CA THR A 119 3.39 17.49 7.78
C THR A 119 2.63 17.09 9.05
N VAL A 120 2.17 15.83 9.12
CA VAL A 120 1.33 15.34 10.23
C VAL A 120 2.14 15.05 11.49
N LEU A 121 3.38 14.57 11.34
CA LEU A 121 4.34 14.32 12.43
C LEU A 121 3.80 13.41 13.55
N ARG A 122 2.92 12.46 13.23
CA ARG A 122 2.31 11.57 14.21
C ARG A 122 3.34 10.62 14.82
N PRO A 123 3.47 10.50 16.15
CA PRO A 123 4.33 9.50 16.79
C PRO A 123 3.82 8.08 16.50
N ARG A 124 4.74 7.11 16.54
CA ARG A 124 4.42 5.68 16.40
C ARG A 124 3.83 5.11 17.68
N PRO A 125 3.23 3.90 17.62
CA PRO A 125 2.84 3.15 18.81
C PRO A 125 3.97 3.04 19.85
N TYR A 126 3.63 3.06 21.12
CA TYR A 126 4.61 3.13 22.22
C TYR A 126 5.56 1.92 22.28
N ASN A 127 5.14 0.75 21.80
CA ASN A 127 5.90 -0.50 21.79
C ASN A 127 6.34 -0.95 20.39
N HIS A 128 6.50 0.01 19.46
CA HIS A 128 7.02 -0.30 18.12
C HIS A 128 8.49 -0.78 18.19
N LEU A 129 8.89 -1.57 17.20
CA LEU A 129 10.26 -2.05 17.13
C LEU A 129 11.25 -0.92 16.79
N ALA A 130 12.47 -0.98 17.32
CA ALA A 130 13.51 0.03 17.09
C ALA A 130 13.90 0.20 15.62
N VAL A 131 13.63 -0.79 14.77
CA VAL A 131 13.83 -0.72 13.30
C VAL A 131 12.84 0.22 12.61
N ASP A 132 11.67 0.44 13.22
CA ASP A 132 10.64 1.30 12.67
C ASP A 132 10.88 2.74 13.12
N THR A 133 11.53 3.54 12.29
CA THR A 133 11.89 4.94 12.56
C THR A 133 10.94 5.95 11.92
N GLY A 134 11.01 7.20 12.37
CA GLY A 134 10.24 8.33 11.82
C GLY A 134 8.75 8.30 12.22
N PHE A 135 7.95 9.12 11.55
CA PHE A 135 6.52 9.34 11.89
C PHE A 135 5.62 8.19 11.41
N SER A 136 4.43 8.05 12.03
CA SER A 136 3.58 6.91 11.76
C SER A 136 2.56 7.17 10.65
N PHE A 137 1.87 8.31 10.60
CA PHE A 137 0.78 8.58 9.65
C PHE A 137 1.23 9.40 8.43
N PRO A 138 0.79 9.02 7.22
CA PRO A 138 0.22 7.73 6.85
C PRO A 138 1.29 6.64 6.75
N SER A 139 0.88 5.35 6.82
CA SER A 139 1.82 4.23 6.73
C SER A 139 2.51 4.16 5.36
N GLY A 140 3.85 4.31 5.35
CA GLY A 140 4.65 4.27 4.13
C GLY A 140 4.66 2.88 3.47
N HIS A 141 4.77 1.80 4.26
CA HIS A 141 4.72 0.43 3.76
C HIS A 141 3.34 0.09 3.18
N SER A 142 2.25 0.51 3.84
CA SER A 142 0.90 0.30 3.33
C SER A 142 0.67 1.06 2.02
N ASN A 143 1.15 2.30 1.93
CA ASN A 143 1.08 3.09 0.70
C ASN A 143 1.90 2.44 -0.43
N ALA A 144 3.20 2.22 -0.22
CA ALA A 144 4.09 1.70 -1.26
C ALA A 144 3.69 0.29 -1.74
N SER A 145 3.30 -0.61 -0.82
CA SER A 145 2.82 -1.94 -1.20
C SER A 145 1.48 -1.87 -1.96
N THR A 146 0.54 -1.01 -1.56
CA THR A 146 -0.72 -0.82 -2.29
C THR A 146 -0.44 -0.30 -3.70
N LEU A 147 0.41 0.71 -3.86
CA LEU A 147 0.82 1.21 -5.17
C LEU A 147 1.42 0.09 -6.02
N LEU A 148 2.40 -0.65 -5.50
CA LEU A 148 3.09 -1.69 -6.24
C LEU A 148 2.17 -2.85 -6.64
N TYR A 149 1.49 -3.47 -5.68
CA TYR A 149 0.69 -4.68 -5.94
C TYR A 149 -0.55 -4.38 -6.78
N PHE A 150 -1.18 -3.21 -6.63
CA PHE A 150 -2.28 -2.79 -7.50
C PHE A 150 -1.81 -2.52 -8.92
N ALA A 151 -0.66 -1.87 -9.11
CA ALA A 151 -0.09 -1.71 -10.45
C ALA A 151 0.22 -3.07 -11.11
N LEU A 152 0.81 -4.02 -10.37
CA LEU A 152 1.06 -5.37 -10.86
C LEU A 152 -0.23 -6.09 -11.24
N MET A 153 -1.27 -6.04 -10.39
CA MET A 153 -2.58 -6.60 -10.72
C MET A 153 -3.16 -5.99 -12.00
N ILE A 154 -3.15 -4.67 -12.11
CA ILE A 154 -3.66 -3.93 -13.27
C ILE A 154 -2.91 -4.35 -14.55
N ILE A 155 -1.57 -4.40 -14.49
CA ILE A 155 -0.74 -4.78 -15.62
C ILE A 155 -0.99 -6.23 -16.05
N ILE A 156 -1.01 -7.17 -15.08
CA ILE A 156 -1.21 -8.59 -15.39
C ILE A 156 -2.63 -8.84 -15.90
N ILE A 157 -3.66 -8.26 -15.29
CA ILE A 157 -5.06 -8.37 -15.74
C ILE A 157 -5.19 -7.83 -17.18
N SER A 158 -4.48 -6.75 -17.51
CA SER A 158 -4.52 -6.14 -18.83
C SER A 158 -3.76 -6.94 -19.91
N LEU A 159 -2.65 -7.58 -19.56
CA LEU A 159 -1.77 -8.25 -20.50
C LEU A 159 -1.98 -9.77 -20.62
N ALA A 160 -2.51 -10.41 -19.59
CA ALA A 160 -2.73 -11.85 -19.61
C ALA A 160 -3.88 -12.24 -20.55
N ALA A 161 -3.63 -13.22 -21.41
CA ALA A 161 -4.65 -13.75 -22.32
C ALA A 161 -5.65 -14.67 -21.62
N LYS A 162 -5.17 -15.48 -20.65
CA LYS A 162 -6.00 -16.48 -19.97
C LYS A 162 -6.67 -15.93 -18.72
N THR A 163 -7.97 -16.16 -18.56
CA THR A 163 -8.73 -15.74 -17.37
C THR A 163 -8.16 -16.34 -16.08
N ILE A 164 -7.74 -17.62 -16.12
CA ILE A 164 -7.14 -18.28 -14.95
C ILE A 164 -5.89 -17.54 -14.47
N THR A 165 -5.03 -17.07 -15.38
CA THR A 165 -3.84 -16.27 -15.02
C THR A 165 -4.23 -14.96 -14.32
N LYS A 166 -5.28 -14.27 -14.82
CA LYS A 166 -5.79 -13.03 -14.20
C LYS A 166 -6.28 -13.28 -12.77
N VAL A 167 -7.07 -14.32 -12.59
CA VAL A 167 -7.64 -14.68 -11.27
C VAL A 167 -6.55 -15.09 -10.29
N LEU A 168 -5.66 -16.02 -10.67
CA LEU A 168 -4.58 -16.48 -9.81
C LEU A 168 -3.62 -15.34 -9.44
N SER A 169 -3.27 -14.47 -10.40
CA SER A 169 -2.41 -13.31 -10.10
C SER A 169 -3.09 -12.35 -9.12
N ALA A 170 -4.37 -12.05 -9.32
CA ALA A 170 -5.11 -11.18 -8.42
C ALA A 170 -5.18 -11.76 -7.00
N LEU A 171 -5.40 -13.07 -6.86
CA LEU A 171 -5.41 -13.75 -5.57
C LEU A 171 -4.04 -13.69 -4.88
N VAL A 172 -2.97 -14.06 -5.59
CA VAL A 172 -1.61 -14.05 -5.03
C VAL A 172 -1.20 -12.63 -4.62
N MET A 173 -1.38 -11.64 -5.50
CA MET A 173 -1.04 -10.25 -5.19
C MET A 173 -1.91 -9.70 -4.05
N GLY A 174 -3.20 -10.07 -4.00
CA GLY A 174 -4.10 -9.68 -2.92
C GLY A 174 -3.68 -10.26 -1.57
N ILE A 175 -3.31 -11.55 -1.51
CA ILE A 175 -2.83 -12.20 -0.30
C ILE A 175 -1.54 -11.53 0.19
N LEU A 176 -0.55 -11.33 -0.69
CA LEU A 176 0.71 -10.67 -0.35
C LEU A 176 0.48 -9.25 0.17
N TRP A 177 -0.35 -8.48 -0.53
CA TRP A 177 -0.71 -7.14 -0.12
C TRP A 177 -1.38 -7.10 1.26
N LEU A 178 -2.39 -7.93 1.50
CA LEU A 178 -3.08 -8.02 2.80
C LEU A 178 -2.11 -8.46 3.91
N SER A 179 -1.21 -9.40 3.63
CA SER A 179 -0.18 -9.83 4.59
C SER A 179 0.77 -8.70 4.98
N ILE A 180 1.14 -7.84 4.01
CA ILE A 180 1.97 -6.66 4.29
C ILE A 180 1.19 -5.64 5.14
N LEU A 181 -0.09 -5.41 4.89
CA LEU A 181 -0.90 -4.53 5.73
C LEU A 181 -1.03 -5.08 7.15
N PHE A 182 -1.33 -6.37 7.26
CA PHE A 182 -1.49 -7.06 8.55
C PHE A 182 -0.19 -7.04 9.36
N CYS A 183 0.96 -7.30 8.74
CA CYS A 183 2.23 -7.32 9.46
C CYS A 183 2.62 -5.95 10.06
N ARG A 184 2.09 -4.82 9.54
CA ARG A 184 2.31 -3.49 10.16
C ARG A 184 1.63 -3.35 11.51
N LEU A 185 0.48 -3.98 11.67
CA LEU A 185 -0.24 -4.04 12.94
C LEU A 185 0.37 -5.10 13.86
N TYR A 186 0.67 -6.27 13.31
CA TYR A 186 1.29 -7.38 14.02
C TYR A 186 2.63 -7.01 14.69
N PHE A 187 3.46 -6.19 14.03
CA PHE A 187 4.71 -5.69 14.58
C PHE A 187 4.59 -4.34 15.30
N HIS A 188 3.38 -3.85 15.52
CA HIS A 188 3.11 -2.55 16.15
C HIS A 188 3.84 -1.37 15.50
N ALA A 189 4.22 -1.52 14.24
CA ALA A 189 4.92 -0.48 13.48
C ALA A 189 4.02 0.74 13.23
N HIS A 190 2.72 0.52 13.16
CA HIS A 190 1.69 1.50 12.82
C HIS A 190 0.39 1.26 13.57
N TYR A 191 -0.38 2.32 13.80
CA TYR A 191 -1.77 2.24 14.20
C TYR A 191 -2.65 1.75 13.03
N PHE A 192 -3.84 1.23 13.37
CA PHE A 192 -4.82 0.81 12.37
C PHE A 192 -5.18 1.93 11.40
N SER A 193 -5.40 3.14 11.93
CA SER A 193 -5.70 4.33 11.12
C SER A 193 -4.57 4.75 10.17
N ASP A 194 -3.29 4.52 10.53
CA ASP A 194 -2.15 4.79 9.65
C ASP A 194 -2.16 3.88 8.43
N VAL A 195 -2.50 2.59 8.65
CA VAL A 195 -2.61 1.58 7.58
C VAL A 195 -3.73 1.94 6.61
N ILE A 196 -4.91 2.29 7.14
CA ILE A 196 -6.05 2.75 6.33
C ILE A 196 -5.71 4.03 5.59
N GLY A 197 -5.06 5.01 6.25
CA GLY A 197 -4.62 6.26 5.63
C GLY A 197 -3.64 6.04 4.49
N GLY A 198 -2.61 5.19 4.69
CA GLY A 198 -1.64 4.87 3.65
C GLY A 198 -2.25 4.13 2.46
N THR A 199 -3.15 3.18 2.74
CA THR A 199 -3.86 2.41 1.72
C THR A 199 -4.82 3.29 0.90
N SER A 200 -5.64 4.10 1.57
CA SER A 200 -6.60 4.98 0.87
C SER A 200 -5.89 6.05 0.03
N LEU A 201 -4.78 6.62 0.53
CA LEU A 201 -3.95 7.54 -0.26
C LEU A 201 -3.42 6.85 -1.53
N ALA A 202 -2.92 5.63 -1.43
CA ALA A 202 -2.46 4.88 -2.59
C ALA A 202 -3.60 4.59 -3.60
N ILE A 203 -4.81 4.24 -3.13
CA ILE A 203 -5.97 4.00 -3.99
C ILE A 203 -6.40 5.28 -4.72
N ILE A 204 -6.35 6.46 -4.06
CA ILE A 204 -6.54 7.76 -4.72
C ILE A 204 -5.57 7.88 -5.89
N TRP A 205 -4.28 7.57 -5.66
CA TRP A 205 -3.23 7.65 -6.67
C TRP A 205 -3.45 6.67 -7.82
N VAL A 206 -3.82 5.41 -7.51
CA VAL A 206 -4.23 4.40 -8.51
C VAL A 206 -5.34 4.95 -9.41
N ALA A 207 -6.39 5.47 -8.82
CA ALA A 207 -7.55 5.97 -9.56
C ALA A 207 -7.18 7.17 -10.45
N LEU A 208 -6.42 8.13 -9.95
CA LEU A 208 -5.92 9.29 -10.71
C LEU A 208 -5.07 8.85 -11.91
N PHE A 209 -4.11 7.95 -11.69
CA PHE A 209 -3.21 7.49 -12.74
C PHE A 209 -3.91 6.61 -13.78
N LEU A 210 -4.98 5.90 -13.40
CA LEU A 210 -5.85 5.22 -14.36
C LEU A 210 -6.67 6.20 -15.20
N MET A 211 -7.16 7.30 -14.62
CA MET A 211 -7.88 8.34 -15.35
C MET A 211 -6.99 9.04 -16.39
N VAL A 212 -5.73 9.30 -16.06
CA VAL A 212 -4.80 10.00 -16.97
C VAL A 212 -4.05 9.05 -17.89
N TYR A 213 -4.13 7.74 -17.70
CA TYR A 213 -3.43 6.74 -18.54
C TYR A 213 -3.66 6.90 -20.05
N PRO A 214 -4.88 7.19 -20.56
CA PRO A 214 -5.11 7.38 -21.98
C PRO A 214 -4.24 8.48 -22.61
N TYR A 215 -3.85 9.49 -21.83
CA TYR A 215 -2.98 10.58 -22.30
C TYR A 215 -1.51 10.13 -22.44
N PHE A 216 -1.06 9.17 -21.65
CA PHE A 216 0.29 8.58 -21.79
C PHE A 216 0.50 7.75 -23.04
N ILE A 217 -0.60 7.32 -23.69
CA ILE A 217 -0.51 6.44 -24.87
C ILE A 217 -0.59 7.23 -26.18
N ASN A 218 -1.25 8.41 -26.13
CA ASN A 218 -1.55 9.20 -27.34
C ASN A 218 -0.42 10.17 -27.72
N HIS A 219 0.69 10.15 -26.96
CA HIS A 219 1.91 10.91 -27.19
C HIS A 219 3.15 10.01 -27.18
#